data_620d7929a001ad224c453c8b0f4c77cc
#
_entry.id   620d7929a001ad224c453c8b0f4c77cc
#
_cell.length_a   1.000
_cell.length_b   1.000
_cell.length_c   1.000
_cell.angle_alpha   90.00
_cell.angle_beta   90.00
_cell.angle_gamma   90.00
#
_symmetry.space_group_name_H-M   'P 1'
#
loop_
_entity.id
_entity.type
_entity.pdbx_description
1 polymer ?
#
loop_
_entity_poly.entity_id
_entity_poly.type
_entity_poly.pdbx_seq_one_letter_code
_entity_poly.pdbx_strand_id
1 'polypeptide(L)' 'MAPSDEESKVVLFGKAEAGEDALPFRVELWDRARGNPERVLGRAATIVLAQAIFSAAQVDFKGQRITLSRGSSILMDTQ' A
#
# COMPACT_ATOMS: atom_id res chain seq x y z
N MET A 1 -10.23 -26.90 -11.14
CA MET A 1 -10.00 -26.65 -10.71
C MET A 1 -9.53 -26.16 -10.48
N ALA A 2 -9.77 -25.91 -10.40
CA ALA A 2 -9.39 -25.52 -10.02
C ALA A 2 -8.90 -24.97 -9.75
N PRO A 3 -8.40 -25.00 -9.87
CA PRO A 3 -7.74 -24.42 -9.30
C PRO A 3 -8.10 -23.38 -8.91
N SER A 4 -8.43 -23.13 -9.62
CA SER A 4 -9.02 -22.15 -9.28
C SER A 4 -9.24 -22.02 -7.96
N ASP A 5 -9.31 -22.80 -7.45
CA ASP A 5 -9.42 -22.77 -6.21
C ASP A 5 -8.41 -22.08 -5.59
N GLU A 6 -7.36 -21.96 -6.15
CA GLU A 6 -6.32 -21.34 -5.59
C GLU A 6 -6.60 -19.97 -5.39
N GLU A 7 -7.19 -19.36 -6.27
CA GLU A 7 -7.43 -18.04 -6.13
C GLU A 7 -8.38 -17.81 -5.06
N SER A 8 -9.26 -18.64 -4.87
CA SER A 8 -10.15 -18.48 -3.84
C SER A 8 -9.51 -18.42 -2.54
N LYS A 9 -8.46 -19.14 -2.39
CA LYS A 9 -7.77 -19.12 -1.19
C LYS A 9 -7.21 -17.81 -0.93
N VAL A 10 -6.70 -17.19 -1.89
CA VAL A 10 -6.10 -15.92 -1.71
C VAL A 10 -7.13 -14.97 -1.19
N VAL A 11 -8.31 -15.06 -1.69
CA VAL A 11 -9.32 -14.18 -1.26
C VAL A 11 -9.65 -14.41 0.19
N LEU A 12 -9.64 -15.62 0.62
CA LEU A 12 -9.92 -15.89 1.98
C LEU A 12 -8.90 -15.27 2.88
N PHE A 13 -7.66 -15.39 2.52
CA PHE A 13 -6.68 -14.82 3.32
C PHE A 13 -6.89 -13.37 3.39
N GLY A 14 -7.10 -12.74 2.30
CA GLY A 14 -7.21 -11.31 2.26
C GLY A 14 -8.28 -10.83 3.16
N LYS A 15 -9.36 -11.55 3.20
CA LYS A 15 -10.42 -11.12 3.99
C LYS A 15 -10.08 -11.16 5.45
N ALA A 16 -9.47 -12.20 5.87
CA ALA A 16 -9.23 -12.38 7.27
C ALA A 16 -8.06 -11.58 7.79
N GLU A 17 -7.00 -11.51 7.03
CA GLU A 17 -5.81 -10.91 7.54
C GLU A 17 -5.38 -9.65 6.88
N ALA A 18 -6.18 -9.07 6.07
CA ALA A 18 -5.75 -7.91 5.31
C ALA A 18 -5.85 -6.62 6.06
N GLY A 19 -6.08 -6.62 7.32
CA GLY A 19 -6.17 -5.40 8.09
C GLY A 19 -4.83 -4.81 8.40
N GLU A 20 -4.84 -3.74 9.17
CA GLU A 20 -3.62 -3.06 9.52
C GLU A 20 -2.69 -3.90 10.35
N ASP A 21 -3.22 -4.86 11.10
CA ASP A 21 -2.37 -5.71 11.90
C ASP A 21 -1.51 -6.61 11.02
N ALA A 22 -2.06 -7.09 9.91
CA ALA A 22 -1.31 -7.99 9.03
C ALA A 22 -0.50 -7.23 8.00
N LEU A 23 -0.97 -6.07 7.57
CA LEU A 23 -0.32 -5.26 6.56
C LEU A 23 -0.11 -3.85 7.11
N PRO A 24 0.84 -3.69 8.01
CA PRO A 24 0.99 -2.43 8.74
C PRO A 24 1.57 -1.29 7.91
N PHE A 25 2.26 -1.59 6.83
CA PHE A 25 2.85 -0.56 6.01
C PHE A 25 1.89 -0.19 4.88
N ARG A 26 1.75 1.09 4.60
CA ARG A 26 0.88 1.52 3.51
C ARG A 26 1.55 2.60 2.69
N VAL A 27 1.26 2.60 1.40
CA VAL A 27 1.75 3.60 0.48
C VAL A 27 0.53 4.40 0.03
N GLU A 28 0.60 5.71 0.20
CA GLU A 28 -0.54 6.58 -0.03
C GLU A 28 -0.24 7.66 -1.03
N LEU A 29 -1.24 7.98 -1.85
CA LEU A 29 -1.16 9.09 -2.80
C LEU A 29 -1.85 10.28 -2.15
N TRP A 30 -1.23 11.44 -2.21
CA TRP A 30 -1.75 12.64 -1.58
C TRP A 30 -2.40 13.57 -2.59
N ASP A 31 -3.46 14.25 -2.13
CA ASP A 31 -4.12 15.26 -2.92
C ASP A 31 -3.34 16.55 -2.71
N ARG A 32 -2.70 17.02 -3.77
CA ARG A 32 -1.84 18.19 -3.65
C ARG A 32 -2.61 19.44 -3.28
N ALA A 33 -3.84 19.54 -3.71
CA ALA A 33 -4.62 20.72 -3.44
C ALA A 33 -5.05 20.78 -1.99
N ARG A 34 -5.31 19.64 -1.39
CA ARG A 34 -5.80 19.61 -0.02
C ARG A 34 -4.77 19.27 1.01
N GLY A 35 -3.65 18.73 0.59
CA GLY A 35 -2.62 18.34 1.54
C GLY A 35 -3.00 17.14 2.39
N ASN A 36 -3.91 16.30 1.91
CA ASN A 36 -4.38 15.12 2.62
C ASN A 36 -4.12 13.87 1.80
N PRO A 37 -4.00 12.72 2.45
CA PRO A 37 -3.92 11.48 1.70
C PRO A 37 -5.20 11.29 0.91
N GLU A 38 -5.07 11.02 -0.37
CA GLU A 38 -6.21 10.83 -1.24
C GLU A 38 -6.66 9.39 -1.27
N ARG A 39 -5.72 8.48 -1.37
CA ARG A 39 -6.07 7.06 -1.37
C ARG A 39 -4.86 6.22 -1.06
N VAL A 40 -5.10 5.01 -0.60
CA VAL A 40 -4.05 4.05 -0.34
C VAL A 40 -3.79 3.32 -1.65
N LEU A 41 -2.54 3.35 -2.10
CA LEU A 41 -2.14 2.66 -3.32
C LEU A 41 -1.80 1.21 -3.07
N GLY A 42 -1.31 0.89 -1.89
CA GLY A 42 -0.98 -0.48 -1.56
C GLY A 42 -0.62 -0.62 -0.10
N ARG A 43 -0.67 -1.84 0.39
CA ARG A 43 -0.27 -2.17 1.75
C ARG A 43 0.68 -3.33 1.71
N ALA A 44 1.52 -3.44 2.70
CA ALA A 44 2.52 -4.50 2.74
C ALA A 44 2.78 -4.98 4.16
N ALA A 45 3.22 -6.21 4.26
CA ALA A 45 3.51 -6.83 5.54
C ALA A 45 4.89 -6.44 6.05
N THR A 46 5.82 -6.09 5.15
CA THR A 46 7.19 -5.76 5.53
C THR A 46 7.59 -4.45 4.88
N ILE A 47 8.62 -3.82 5.47
CA ILE A 47 9.12 -2.58 4.91
C ILE A 47 9.72 -2.79 3.53
N VAL A 48 10.33 -3.94 3.29
CA VAL A 48 10.95 -4.21 1.99
C VAL A 48 9.88 -4.26 0.89
N LEU A 49 8.76 -4.90 1.15
CA LEU A 49 7.68 -4.95 0.18
C LEU A 49 7.06 -3.58 0.01
N ALA A 50 6.94 -2.84 1.11
CA ALA A 50 6.38 -1.50 1.04
C ALA A 50 7.25 -0.58 0.22
N GLN A 51 8.56 -0.72 0.32
CA GLN A 51 9.48 0.08 -0.46
C GLN A 51 9.36 -0.23 -1.94
N ALA A 52 9.12 -1.48 -2.28
CA ALA A 52 8.91 -1.86 -3.68
C ALA A 52 7.64 -1.22 -4.23
N ILE A 53 6.58 -1.19 -3.43
CA ILE A 53 5.34 -0.54 -3.83
C ILE A 53 5.57 0.97 -3.97
N PHE A 54 6.30 1.55 -3.02
CA PHE A 54 6.59 2.98 -3.03
C PHE A 54 7.34 3.36 -4.30
N SER A 55 8.33 2.56 -4.69
CA SER A 55 9.10 2.84 -5.89
C SER A 55 8.23 2.72 -7.15
N ALA A 56 7.41 1.69 -7.21
CA ALA A 56 6.53 1.50 -8.35
C ALA A 56 5.52 2.65 -8.45
N ALA A 57 5.02 3.09 -7.31
CA ALA A 57 4.05 4.18 -7.28
C ALA A 57 4.64 5.48 -7.83
N GLN A 58 5.92 5.71 -7.57
CA GLN A 58 6.54 6.92 -8.08
C GLN A 58 6.61 6.95 -9.60
N VAL A 59 6.67 5.79 -10.21
CA VAL A 59 6.67 5.71 -11.66
C VAL A 59 5.25 5.93 -12.19
N ASP A 60 4.27 5.28 -11.58
CA ASP A 60 2.88 5.37 -12.04
C ASP A 60 2.27 6.74 -11.77
N PHE A 61 2.67 7.39 -10.70
CA PHE A 61 2.09 8.68 -10.30
C PHE A 61 3.17 9.74 -10.23
N LYS A 62 3.93 9.85 -11.31
CA LYS A 62 5.05 10.74 -11.37
C LYS A 62 4.63 12.17 -11.08
N GLY A 63 5.39 12.85 -10.28
CA GLY A 63 5.11 14.24 -9.95
C GLY A 63 4.13 14.45 -8.83
N GLN A 64 3.55 13.39 -8.30
CA GLN A 64 2.61 13.52 -7.20
C GLN A 64 3.27 13.13 -5.89
N ARG A 65 2.73 13.60 -4.80
CA ARG A 65 3.29 13.28 -3.49
C ARG A 65 2.84 11.88 -3.09
N ILE A 66 3.78 11.05 -2.71
CA ILE A 66 3.50 9.68 -2.29
C ILE A 66 4.26 9.45 -1.00
N THR A 67 3.63 8.82 -0.03
CA THR A 67 4.26 8.52 1.26
C THR A 67 4.16 7.04 1.55
N LEU A 68 5.13 6.55 2.32
CA LEU A 68 5.11 5.21 2.86
C LEU A 68 5.02 5.38 4.37
N SER A 69 4.01 4.84 4.98
CA SER A 69 3.74 5.05 6.41
C SER A 69 3.49 3.76 7.14
N ARG A 70 3.69 3.81 8.44
CA ARG A 70 3.30 2.73 9.33
C ARG A 70 2.57 3.39 10.48
N GLY A 71 1.28 3.06 10.64
CA GLY A 71 0.47 3.73 11.64
C GLY A 71 0.40 5.22 11.34
N SER A 72 0.71 6.04 12.30
CA SER A 72 0.69 7.49 12.11
C SER A 72 2.07 8.03 11.73
N SER A 73 3.06 7.17 11.54
CA SER A 73 4.41 7.61 11.23
C SER A 73 4.68 7.54 9.74
N ILE A 74 5.13 8.63 9.15
CA ILE A 74 5.52 8.64 7.75
C ILE A 74 7.00 8.28 7.71
N LEU A 75 7.32 7.20 7.01
CA LEU A 75 8.67 6.70 6.94
C LEU A 75 9.41 7.19 5.71
N MET A 76 8.69 7.36 4.59
CA MET A 76 9.28 7.87 3.35
C MET A 76 8.29 8.80 2.70
N ASP A 77 8.78 9.84 2.04
CA ASP A 77 7.95 10.87 1.46
C ASP A 77 8.67 11.41 0.24
N THR A 78 7.98 11.58 -0.87
CA THR A 78 8.60 12.09 -2.07
C THR A 78 8.80 13.60 -2.05
N GLN A 79 8.21 14.26 -1.06
CA GLN A 79 8.39 15.72 -0.94
C GLN A 79 9.42 16.11 0.08
#